data_28d3a89c1c78b42ecd8975bad711b138
#
_entry.id   28d3a89c1c78b42ecd8975bad711b138
#
_cell.length_a   1.000
_cell.length_b   1.000
_cell.length_c   1.000
_cell.angle_alpha   90.00
_cell.angle_beta   90.00
_cell.angle_gamma   90.00
#
_symmetry.space_group_name_H-M   'P 1'
#
loop_
_entity.id
_entity.type
_entity.pdbx_description
1 polymer ?
#
loop_
_entity_poly.entity_id
_entity_poly.type
_entity_poly.pdbx_seq_one_letter_code
_entity_poly.pdbx_strand_id
1 'polypeptide(L)'
;MQRLLLIVVLAWPMLAQQSAPAIAFTSVPNYPNLPDGMNFGEVPGVAVNSQGHVFVFSRSNSATGPAFGAAAAQLFEFDQNGNYVREIGKGLYAWSEAHSVRIDKDGNIWAIDKGSNMIVKFNPQGRVIWVFGRRQEAADGAEPLEHPDPPLPAVDGLFRQPTDVAWDSQGNTYITDGYVNSRVAKIDKNGDWVKSWGTKGKEPGQFIIPHSIAIDLRDNIYVGDRSNRRIQVFDTDGNFKRMFTIDVQPDPASRAVNGVTPTGERLKSVIGQPNAMCITPGPNQVLFVGESTFPGRVFKVALDGKVLGVIGRSGRNLGQFSGAHALACPSDHEVYVAETSNWRVQKLLLH
;
A
#
# COMPACT_ATOMS: atom_id res chain seq x y z
N MET A 1 11.99 50.15 9.40
CA MET A 1 10.58 49.71 9.54
C MET A 1 10.42 48.35 8.87
N GLN A 2 10.60 47.30 9.65
CA GLN A 2 10.39 45.91 9.17
C GLN A 2 8.90 45.59 9.24
N ARG A 3 8.29 45.28 8.11
CA ARG A 3 6.90 44.79 8.08
C ARG A 3 6.91 43.30 8.40
N LEU A 4 6.40 42.94 9.55
CA LEU A 4 6.09 41.57 9.93
C LEU A 4 4.89 41.12 9.08
N LEU A 5 5.10 40.16 8.18
CA LEU A 5 3.99 39.48 7.53
C LEU A 5 3.45 38.43 8.50
N LEU A 6 2.26 38.67 9.03
CA LEU A 6 1.52 37.69 9.80
C LEU A 6 0.89 36.70 8.83
N ILE A 7 1.45 35.47 8.74
CA ILE A 7 0.81 34.38 8.02
C ILE A 7 -0.26 33.80 8.96
N VAL A 8 -1.53 34.14 8.70
CA VAL A 8 -2.67 33.52 9.37
C VAL A 8 -2.89 32.15 8.75
N VAL A 9 -2.43 31.11 9.41
CA VAL A 9 -2.79 29.73 9.07
C VAL A 9 -4.23 29.52 9.54
N LEU A 10 -5.19 29.58 8.60
CA LEU A 10 -6.57 29.16 8.84
C LEU A 10 -6.58 27.63 9.04
N ALA A 11 -6.55 27.20 10.29
CA ALA A 11 -6.87 25.83 10.66
C ALA A 11 -8.37 25.60 10.39
N TRP A 12 -8.69 24.89 9.33
CA TRP A 12 -10.04 24.41 9.11
C TRP A 12 -10.34 23.34 10.14
N PRO A 13 -11.46 23.42 10.88
CA PRO A 13 -11.83 22.35 11.80
C PRO A 13 -12.13 21.11 10.97
N MET A 14 -11.30 20.06 11.11
CA MET A 14 -11.65 18.72 10.63
C MET A 14 -12.83 18.23 11.48
N LEU A 15 -14.02 18.24 10.89
CA LEU A 15 -15.17 17.55 11.48
C LEU A 15 -14.88 16.05 11.43
N ALA A 16 -14.55 15.48 12.58
CA ALA A 16 -14.38 14.04 12.72
C ALA A 16 -15.72 13.34 12.37
N GLN A 17 -15.73 12.57 11.27
CA GLN A 17 -16.91 11.80 10.90
C GLN A 17 -16.95 10.54 11.78
N GLN A 18 -17.78 10.56 12.82
CA GLN A 18 -17.87 9.50 13.82
C GLN A 18 -18.60 8.24 13.33
N SER A 19 -19.37 8.34 12.25
CA SER A 19 -20.09 7.22 11.65
C SER A 19 -20.09 7.31 10.14
N ALA A 20 -20.16 6.16 9.47
CA ALA A 20 -20.33 6.04 8.03
C ALA A 20 -21.30 4.90 7.72
N PRO A 21 -22.08 4.97 6.62
CA PRO A 21 -23.00 3.90 6.25
C PRO A 21 -22.21 2.63 5.89
N ALA A 22 -22.77 1.48 6.23
CA ALA A 22 -22.26 0.21 5.75
C ALA A 22 -22.56 0.07 4.25
N ILE A 23 -21.58 -0.34 3.47
CA ILE A 23 -21.75 -0.69 2.05
C ILE A 23 -22.05 -2.18 1.97
N ALA A 24 -23.17 -2.53 1.31
CA ALA A 24 -23.49 -3.90 1.02
C ALA A 24 -22.53 -4.46 -0.04
N PHE A 25 -22.09 -5.70 0.14
CA PHE A 25 -21.16 -6.35 -0.79
C PHE A 25 -21.27 -7.88 -0.71
N THR A 26 -20.80 -8.54 -1.75
CA THR A 26 -20.59 -9.97 -1.81
C THR A 26 -19.09 -10.26 -1.93
N SER A 27 -18.55 -11.12 -1.06
CA SER A 27 -17.20 -11.66 -1.23
C SER A 27 -17.28 -12.94 -2.06
N VAL A 28 -16.56 -12.98 -3.20
CA VAL A 28 -16.56 -14.14 -4.11
C VAL A 28 -15.87 -15.32 -3.41
N PRO A 29 -16.55 -16.46 -3.24
CA PRO A 29 -15.96 -17.61 -2.58
C PRO A 29 -14.86 -18.26 -3.45
N ASN A 30 -13.88 -18.90 -2.80
CA ASN A 30 -12.79 -19.63 -3.45
C ASN A 30 -12.01 -18.83 -4.51
N TYR A 31 -11.78 -17.54 -4.24
CA TYR A 31 -11.08 -16.65 -5.14
C TYR A 31 -9.75 -16.17 -4.53
N PRO A 32 -8.63 -16.15 -5.30
CA PRO A 32 -8.42 -16.84 -6.57
C PRO A 32 -8.22 -18.35 -6.38
N ASN A 33 -8.35 -19.13 -7.48
CA ASN A 33 -8.17 -20.58 -7.47
C ASN A 33 -6.67 -20.92 -7.54
N LEU A 34 -6.11 -21.38 -6.43
CA LEU A 34 -4.75 -21.89 -6.40
C LEU A 34 -4.71 -23.34 -6.90
N PRO A 35 -3.68 -23.73 -7.69
CA PRO A 35 -3.43 -25.14 -8.01
C PRO A 35 -3.25 -25.99 -6.74
N ASP A 36 -3.56 -27.28 -6.86
CA ASP A 36 -3.38 -28.24 -5.77
C ASP A 36 -1.96 -28.20 -5.23
N GLY A 37 -1.83 -28.17 -3.90
CA GLY A 37 -0.55 -28.10 -3.20
C GLY A 37 0.10 -26.71 -3.16
N MET A 38 -0.48 -25.71 -3.82
CA MET A 38 -0.01 -24.33 -3.74
C MET A 38 -0.78 -23.55 -2.67
N ASN A 39 -0.08 -22.76 -1.87
CA ASN A 39 -0.66 -21.90 -0.87
C ASN A 39 0.00 -20.51 -0.92
N PHE A 40 -0.76 -19.47 -0.60
CA PHE A 40 -0.16 -18.19 -0.26
C PHE A 40 0.51 -18.25 1.12
N GLY A 41 1.55 -17.44 1.31
CA GLY A 41 1.94 -16.94 2.61
C GLY A 41 1.18 -15.64 2.91
N GLU A 42 1.79 -14.73 3.66
CA GLU A 42 1.25 -13.38 3.80
C GLU A 42 1.13 -12.73 2.41
N VAL A 43 -0.01 -12.10 2.14
CA VAL A 43 -0.25 -11.44 0.84
C VAL A 43 -0.23 -9.93 1.01
N PRO A 44 0.93 -9.28 0.83
CA PRO A 44 1.02 -7.83 0.94
C PRO A 44 0.66 -7.09 -0.35
N GLY A 45 0.55 -7.75 -1.51
CA GLY A 45 0.34 -7.09 -2.79
C GLY A 45 -0.77 -7.72 -3.63
N VAL A 46 -1.66 -6.87 -4.20
CA VAL A 46 -2.62 -7.25 -5.24
C VAL A 46 -2.78 -6.10 -6.23
N ALA A 47 -2.84 -6.45 -7.52
CA ALA A 47 -3.14 -5.52 -8.60
C ALA A 47 -4.02 -6.18 -9.66
N VAL A 48 -4.71 -5.37 -10.46
CA VAL A 48 -5.54 -5.84 -11.58
C VAL A 48 -5.17 -5.05 -12.82
N ASN A 49 -4.97 -5.73 -13.96
CA ASN A 49 -4.71 -5.07 -15.22
C ASN A 49 -6.01 -4.75 -15.99
N SER A 50 -5.88 -4.10 -17.13
CA SER A 50 -7.02 -3.72 -18.00
C SER A 50 -7.79 -4.91 -18.61
N GLN A 51 -7.20 -6.12 -18.60
CA GLN A 51 -7.83 -7.36 -19.06
C GLN A 51 -8.55 -8.10 -17.91
N GLY A 52 -8.51 -7.57 -16.67
CA GLY A 52 -9.08 -8.21 -15.50
C GLY A 52 -8.20 -9.30 -14.90
N HIS A 53 -6.96 -9.50 -15.38
CA HIS A 53 -6.02 -10.41 -14.74
C HIS A 53 -5.57 -9.85 -13.40
N VAL A 54 -5.46 -10.72 -12.41
CA VAL A 54 -5.09 -10.39 -11.04
C VAL A 54 -3.68 -10.85 -10.74
N PHE A 55 -2.88 -9.93 -10.24
CA PHE A 55 -1.50 -10.15 -9.83
C PHE A 55 -1.42 -10.17 -8.32
N VAL A 56 -0.84 -11.21 -7.76
CA VAL A 56 -0.74 -11.42 -6.32
C VAL A 56 0.72 -11.58 -5.94
N PHE A 57 1.22 -10.66 -5.12
CA PHE A 57 2.57 -10.74 -4.60
C PHE A 57 2.52 -11.27 -3.17
N SER A 58 3.02 -12.48 -2.98
CA SER A 58 2.94 -13.25 -1.74
C SER A 58 4.31 -13.44 -1.14
N ARG A 59 4.41 -13.40 0.19
CA ARG A 59 5.57 -13.91 0.90
C ARG A 59 5.57 -15.41 0.79
N SER A 60 6.69 -15.97 0.31
CA SER A 60 6.76 -17.39 -0.05
C SER A 60 6.77 -18.29 1.19
N ASN A 61 6.17 -19.47 1.03
CA ASN A 61 6.26 -20.55 2.02
C ASN A 61 7.45 -21.49 1.78
N SER A 62 8.21 -21.32 0.71
CA SER A 62 9.26 -22.24 0.28
C SER A 62 10.64 -21.90 0.85
N ALA A 63 10.79 -20.82 1.59
CA ALA A 63 12.07 -20.40 2.12
C ALA A 63 12.58 -21.34 3.21
N THR A 64 13.80 -21.80 3.05
CA THR A 64 14.57 -22.43 4.11
C THR A 64 15.36 -21.34 4.83
N GLY A 65 14.82 -20.80 5.91
CA GLY A 65 15.47 -19.75 6.68
C GLY A 65 14.50 -18.65 7.15
N PRO A 66 15.00 -17.64 7.86
CA PRO A 66 14.18 -16.52 8.31
C PRO A 66 13.62 -15.74 7.11
N ALA A 67 12.44 -15.13 7.26
CA ALA A 67 11.71 -14.41 6.22
C ALA A 67 12.54 -13.33 5.49
N PHE A 68 13.57 -12.82 6.10
CA PHE A 68 14.53 -11.88 5.50
C PHE A 68 15.70 -12.51 4.73
N GLY A 69 15.91 -13.81 4.83
CA GLY A 69 17.20 -14.40 4.43
C GLY A 69 17.23 -15.09 3.09
N ALA A 70 16.12 -15.50 2.54
CA ALA A 70 16.09 -16.28 1.31
C ALA A 70 14.99 -15.79 0.38
N ALA A 71 14.99 -16.23 -0.89
CA ALA A 71 13.99 -15.86 -1.89
C ALA A 71 12.57 -16.23 -1.41
N ALA A 72 12.02 -15.40 -0.53
CA ALA A 72 10.79 -15.64 0.22
C ALA A 72 9.58 -14.92 -0.40
N ALA A 73 9.65 -14.55 -1.69
CA ALA A 73 8.56 -13.88 -2.38
C ALA A 73 8.20 -14.61 -3.67
N GLN A 74 6.92 -14.59 -4.02
CA GLN A 74 6.38 -15.16 -5.26
C GLN A 74 5.35 -14.20 -5.84
N LEU A 75 5.45 -13.93 -7.13
CA LEU A 75 4.51 -13.10 -7.87
C LEU A 75 3.70 -13.98 -8.82
N PHE A 76 2.40 -14.07 -8.56
CA PHE A 76 1.47 -14.89 -9.33
C PHE A 76 0.57 -14.04 -10.21
N GLU A 77 0.20 -14.58 -11.38
CA GLU A 77 -0.83 -14.06 -12.25
C GLU A 77 -2.00 -15.04 -12.33
N PHE A 78 -3.21 -14.51 -12.18
CA PHE A 78 -4.49 -15.22 -12.35
C PHE A 78 -5.29 -14.53 -13.44
N ASP A 79 -6.10 -15.29 -14.19
CA ASP A 79 -7.03 -14.73 -15.16
C ASP A 79 -8.19 -13.99 -14.48
N GLN A 80 -9.07 -13.37 -15.26
CA GLN A 80 -10.24 -12.64 -14.76
C GLN A 80 -11.22 -13.49 -13.93
N ASN A 81 -11.19 -14.82 -14.13
CA ASN A 81 -12.01 -15.80 -13.41
C ASN A 81 -11.33 -16.30 -12.13
N GLY A 82 -10.08 -15.88 -11.88
CA GLY A 82 -9.26 -16.30 -10.76
C GLY A 82 -8.50 -17.60 -10.98
N ASN A 83 -8.43 -18.13 -12.20
CA ASN A 83 -7.63 -19.32 -12.48
C ASN A 83 -6.15 -18.96 -12.60
N TYR A 84 -5.28 -19.78 -12.03
CA TYR A 84 -3.83 -19.61 -12.09
C TYR A 84 -3.33 -19.63 -13.54
N VAL A 85 -2.52 -18.63 -13.89
CA VAL A 85 -1.89 -18.50 -15.21
C VAL A 85 -0.41 -18.86 -15.13
N ARG A 86 0.34 -18.17 -14.26
CA ARG A 86 1.81 -18.37 -14.14
C ARG A 86 2.38 -17.71 -12.88
N GLU A 87 3.61 -18.06 -12.57
CA GLU A 87 4.49 -17.36 -11.65
C GLU A 87 5.47 -16.49 -12.44
N ILE A 88 5.61 -15.21 -12.06
CA ILE A 88 6.48 -14.23 -12.70
C ILE A 88 7.73 -14.06 -11.86
N GLY A 89 8.91 -14.08 -12.51
CA GLY A 89 10.18 -13.88 -11.84
C GLY A 89 10.51 -14.97 -10.81
N LYS A 90 10.17 -16.21 -11.08
CA LYS A 90 10.48 -17.34 -10.20
C LYS A 90 11.96 -17.38 -9.85
N GLY A 91 12.28 -17.34 -8.54
CA GLY A 91 13.66 -17.38 -8.06
C GLY A 91 14.47 -16.12 -8.36
N LEU A 92 13.81 -15.00 -8.67
CA LEU A 92 14.50 -13.74 -8.99
C LEU A 92 15.36 -13.26 -7.82
N TYR A 93 16.57 -12.77 -8.12
CA TYR A 93 17.53 -12.25 -7.14
C TYR A 93 16.93 -11.14 -6.24
N ALA A 94 15.96 -10.37 -6.76
CA ALA A 94 15.30 -9.31 -6.00
C ALA A 94 14.31 -9.82 -4.92
N TRP A 95 13.90 -11.09 -4.95
CA TRP A 95 12.88 -11.59 -4.03
C TRP A 95 13.46 -11.85 -2.63
N SER A 96 12.87 -11.22 -1.64
CA SER A 96 13.19 -11.35 -0.22
C SER A 96 11.95 -11.20 0.65
N GLU A 97 11.36 -10.00 0.72
CA GLU A 97 10.12 -9.74 1.46
C GLU A 97 9.16 -8.91 0.60
N ALA A 98 8.21 -9.58 -0.06
CA ALA A 98 7.18 -8.95 -0.87
C ALA A 98 6.47 -7.82 -0.09
N HIS A 99 6.23 -6.68 -0.75
CA HIS A 99 5.50 -5.59 -0.11
C HIS A 99 4.33 -5.07 -0.94
N SER A 100 4.50 -4.77 -2.22
CA SER A 100 3.41 -4.30 -3.07
C SER A 100 3.60 -4.72 -4.53
N VAL A 101 2.49 -4.79 -5.28
CA VAL A 101 2.49 -4.93 -6.73
C VAL A 101 1.50 -3.94 -7.32
N ARG A 102 1.87 -3.30 -8.44
CA ARG A 102 1.04 -2.36 -9.19
C ARG A 102 1.17 -2.60 -10.68
N ILE A 103 0.15 -2.20 -11.45
CA ILE A 103 0.16 -2.26 -12.92
C ILE A 103 0.09 -0.84 -13.46
N ASP A 104 1.03 -0.46 -14.33
CA ASP A 104 1.01 0.85 -14.99
C ASP A 104 0.04 0.86 -16.18
N LYS A 105 -0.17 2.06 -16.77
CA LYS A 105 -1.09 2.25 -17.91
C LYS A 105 -0.73 1.43 -19.16
N ASP A 106 0.52 1.00 -19.28
CA ASP A 106 1.05 0.22 -20.40
C ASP A 106 1.01 -1.30 -20.11
N GLY A 107 0.44 -1.69 -18.95
CA GLY A 107 0.31 -3.07 -18.51
C GLY A 107 1.59 -3.65 -17.91
N ASN A 108 2.61 -2.82 -17.66
CA ASN A 108 3.82 -3.30 -16.99
C ASN A 108 3.55 -3.56 -15.51
N ILE A 109 4.20 -4.58 -14.99
CA ILE A 109 4.04 -5.04 -13.62
C ILE A 109 5.18 -4.48 -12.77
N TRP A 110 4.84 -3.76 -11.71
CA TRP A 110 5.81 -3.19 -10.79
C TRP A 110 5.70 -3.91 -9.45
N ALA A 111 6.76 -4.58 -9.06
CA ALA A 111 6.84 -5.30 -7.79
C ALA A 111 7.83 -4.61 -6.87
N ILE A 112 7.39 -4.29 -5.66
CA ILE A 112 8.19 -3.68 -4.62
C ILE A 112 8.53 -4.75 -3.60
N ASP A 113 9.81 -5.04 -3.45
CA ASP A 113 10.32 -5.95 -2.43
C ASP A 113 11.04 -5.15 -1.35
N LYS A 114 10.42 -5.10 -0.19
CA LYS A 114 10.92 -4.34 0.97
C LYS A 114 12.23 -4.91 1.50
N GLY A 115 12.34 -6.23 1.54
CA GLY A 115 13.48 -6.90 2.14
C GLY A 115 14.77 -6.77 1.34
N SER A 116 14.66 -6.61 0.02
CA SER A 116 15.81 -6.39 -0.86
C SER A 116 16.07 -4.92 -1.19
N ASN A 117 15.20 -4.00 -0.75
CA ASN A 117 15.24 -2.58 -1.11
C ASN A 117 15.05 -2.33 -2.62
N MET A 118 14.38 -3.23 -3.33
CA MET A 118 14.29 -3.20 -4.79
C MET A 118 12.87 -2.98 -5.29
N ILE A 119 12.78 -2.21 -6.38
CA ILE A 119 11.59 -2.07 -7.19
C ILE A 119 11.90 -2.66 -8.57
N VAL A 120 11.14 -3.67 -8.98
CA VAL A 120 11.35 -4.36 -10.26
C VAL A 120 10.17 -4.11 -11.18
N LYS A 121 10.44 -3.60 -12.37
CA LYS A 121 9.45 -3.45 -13.44
C LYS A 121 9.59 -4.58 -14.44
N PHE A 122 8.50 -5.29 -14.70
CA PHE A 122 8.39 -6.27 -15.75
C PHE A 122 7.51 -5.76 -16.88
N ASN A 123 7.76 -6.16 -18.10
CA ASN A 123 6.79 -6.03 -19.18
C ASN A 123 5.60 -7.00 -18.99
N PRO A 124 4.52 -6.88 -19.77
CA PRO A 124 3.37 -7.79 -19.65
C PRO A 124 3.70 -9.27 -19.85
N GLN A 125 4.79 -9.60 -20.53
CA GLN A 125 5.27 -10.97 -20.73
C GLN A 125 6.05 -11.52 -19.53
N GLY A 126 6.31 -10.67 -18.49
CA GLY A 126 7.04 -11.05 -17.29
C GLY A 126 8.56 -10.96 -17.40
N ARG A 127 9.09 -10.24 -18.41
CA ARG A 127 10.52 -9.94 -18.51
C ARG A 127 10.86 -8.68 -17.75
N VAL A 128 11.91 -8.71 -16.93
CA VAL A 128 12.45 -7.52 -16.26
C VAL A 128 12.94 -6.51 -17.31
N ILE A 129 12.45 -5.28 -17.22
CA ILE A 129 12.83 -4.16 -18.09
C ILE A 129 13.47 -3.01 -17.36
N TRP A 130 13.15 -2.81 -16.07
CA TRP A 130 13.77 -1.81 -15.19
C TRP A 130 13.95 -2.38 -13.78
N VAL A 131 15.00 -1.89 -13.09
CA VAL A 131 15.27 -2.16 -11.68
C VAL A 131 15.69 -0.86 -11.02
N PHE A 132 15.07 -0.55 -9.88
CA PHE A 132 15.47 0.54 -9.00
C PHE A 132 15.85 -0.03 -7.64
N GLY A 133 16.80 0.67 -6.99
CA GLY A 133 17.35 0.21 -5.73
C GLY A 133 18.38 -0.91 -5.91
N ARG A 134 18.90 -1.38 -4.79
CA ARG A 134 19.95 -2.38 -4.76
C ARG A 134 19.77 -3.27 -3.53
N ARG A 135 19.86 -4.58 -3.75
CA ARG A 135 19.93 -5.51 -2.63
C ARG A 135 21.20 -5.26 -1.83
N GLN A 136 21.06 -5.16 -0.52
CA GLN A 136 22.20 -5.01 0.39
C GLN A 136 23.06 -6.27 0.38
N GLU A 137 24.36 -6.06 0.32
CA GLU A 137 25.38 -7.11 0.42
C GLU A 137 26.10 -7.06 1.78
N ALA A 138 26.77 -8.13 2.15
CA ALA A 138 27.47 -8.22 3.43
C ALA A 138 28.54 -7.13 3.61
N ALA A 139 29.13 -6.65 2.51
CA ALA A 139 30.15 -5.58 2.51
C ALA A 139 29.57 -4.18 2.79
N ASP A 140 28.25 -4.00 2.67
CA ASP A 140 27.59 -2.70 2.83
C ASP A 140 27.33 -2.32 4.30
N GLY A 141 27.68 -3.21 5.23
CA GLY A 141 27.38 -3.06 6.65
C GLY A 141 25.93 -3.39 7.01
N ALA A 142 25.62 -3.36 8.28
CA ALA A 142 24.27 -3.61 8.77
C ALA A 142 23.43 -2.34 8.72
N GLU A 143 22.26 -2.40 8.09
CA GLU A 143 21.24 -1.35 8.17
C GLU A 143 20.17 -1.71 9.20
N PRO A 144 19.52 -0.70 9.83
CA PRO A 144 18.42 -0.97 10.75
C PRO A 144 17.24 -1.59 9.99
N LEU A 145 16.54 -2.52 10.65
CA LEU A 145 15.41 -3.21 10.07
C LEU A 145 14.23 -2.27 9.80
N GLU A 146 13.91 -1.42 10.76
CA GLU A 146 12.81 -0.43 10.65
C GLU A 146 13.04 0.71 11.64
N HIS A 147 12.49 1.88 11.33
CA HIS A 147 12.31 3.03 12.23
C HIS A 147 13.53 3.43 13.07
N PRO A 148 14.70 3.66 12.48
CA PRO A 148 15.86 4.06 13.24
C PRO A 148 15.58 5.35 14.02
N ASP A 149 16.14 5.45 15.23
CA ASP A 149 16.11 6.62 16.07
C ASP A 149 17.50 6.90 16.67
N PRO A 150 18.20 7.97 16.25
CA PRO A 150 17.73 9.01 15.32
C PRO A 150 17.54 8.50 13.87
N PRO A 151 16.70 9.20 13.05
CA PRO A 151 16.50 8.85 11.65
C PRO A 151 17.80 8.89 10.88
N LEU A 152 17.99 7.92 9.96
CA LEU A 152 19.12 7.97 9.04
C LEU A 152 18.93 9.09 8.01
N PRO A 153 20.02 9.76 7.57
CA PRO A 153 19.95 10.67 6.45
C PRO A 153 19.49 9.93 5.18
N ALA A 154 18.47 10.47 4.52
CA ALA A 154 18.04 9.96 3.23
C ALA A 154 19.08 10.33 2.15
N VAL A 155 19.44 9.36 1.32
CA VAL A 155 20.37 9.53 0.20
C VAL A 155 19.60 9.30 -1.09
N ASP A 156 19.72 10.22 -2.04
CA ASP A 156 19.08 10.09 -3.34
C ASP A 156 19.65 8.88 -4.10
N GLY A 157 18.74 8.10 -4.73
CA GLY A 157 19.09 6.85 -5.39
C GLY A 157 19.15 5.62 -4.47
N LEU A 158 19.14 5.78 -3.15
CA LEU A 158 19.20 4.69 -2.19
C LEU A 158 17.86 4.49 -1.49
N PHE A 159 17.13 3.45 -1.86
CA PHE A 159 15.93 3.02 -1.15
C PHE A 159 16.26 2.21 0.10
N ARG A 160 15.47 2.42 1.15
CA ARG A 160 15.53 1.64 2.39
C ARG A 160 14.13 1.22 2.81
N GLN A 161 13.76 0.02 2.43
CA GLN A 161 12.46 -0.60 2.66
C GLN A 161 11.31 0.20 2.02
N PRO A 162 11.31 0.32 0.67
CA PRO A 162 10.25 0.96 -0.09
C PRO A 162 8.92 0.22 0.06
N THR A 163 7.82 0.95 -0.10
CA THR A 163 6.50 0.42 0.25
C THR A 163 5.54 0.34 -0.93
N ASP A 164 5.44 1.37 -1.79
CA ASP A 164 4.45 1.38 -2.86
C ASP A 164 4.87 2.32 -4.00
N VAL A 165 4.17 2.26 -5.15
CA VAL A 165 4.46 3.04 -6.35
C VAL A 165 3.18 3.54 -7.03
N ALA A 166 3.23 4.75 -7.61
CA ALA A 166 2.19 5.32 -8.45
C ALA A 166 2.79 6.22 -9.54
N TRP A 167 1.99 6.60 -10.55
CA TRP A 167 2.45 7.38 -11.71
C TRP A 167 1.53 8.56 -11.97
N ASP A 168 2.13 9.70 -12.39
CA ASP A 168 1.37 10.85 -12.88
C ASP A 168 1.05 10.73 -14.39
N SER A 169 0.28 11.70 -14.89
CA SER A 169 -0.12 11.75 -16.30
C SER A 169 1.05 11.94 -17.28
N GLN A 170 2.19 12.45 -16.80
CA GLN A 170 3.41 12.67 -17.57
C GLN A 170 4.32 11.43 -17.62
N GLY A 171 3.98 10.38 -16.85
CA GLY A 171 4.73 9.13 -16.73
C GLY A 171 5.87 9.19 -15.71
N ASN A 172 5.93 10.21 -14.85
CA ASN A 172 6.83 10.18 -13.71
C ASN A 172 6.34 9.15 -12.69
N THR A 173 7.29 8.51 -12.03
CA THR A 173 7.08 7.48 -11.02
C THR A 173 7.30 8.05 -9.62
N TYR A 174 6.39 7.78 -8.73
CA TYR A 174 6.46 8.17 -7.31
C TYR A 174 6.52 6.93 -6.45
N ILE A 175 7.54 6.84 -5.59
CA ILE A 175 7.81 5.68 -4.73
C ILE A 175 7.80 6.14 -3.29
N THR A 176 6.95 5.55 -2.47
CA THR A 176 7.02 5.70 -1.02
C THR A 176 8.15 4.83 -0.47
N ASP A 177 9.08 5.46 0.24
CA ASP A 177 10.28 4.84 0.83
C ASP A 177 10.15 4.97 2.35
N GLY A 178 9.29 4.11 2.92
CA GLY A 178 8.55 4.40 4.14
C GLY A 178 9.17 3.94 5.44
N TYR A 179 9.71 2.72 5.54
CA TYR A 179 10.05 2.15 6.85
C TYR A 179 11.31 2.76 7.48
N VAL A 180 12.26 3.19 6.66
CA VAL A 180 13.50 3.78 7.15
C VAL A 180 13.63 5.26 6.77
N ASN A 181 13.41 5.59 5.48
CA ASN A 181 13.68 6.94 4.97
C ASN A 181 12.52 7.94 5.18
N SER A 182 11.29 7.49 5.43
CA SER A 182 10.11 8.35 5.67
C SER A 182 9.90 9.43 4.60
N ARG A 183 10.01 9.06 3.32
CA ARG A 183 9.94 10.00 2.18
C ARG A 183 9.13 9.46 1.01
N VAL A 184 8.87 10.33 0.04
CA VAL A 184 8.44 9.99 -1.32
C VAL A 184 9.55 10.39 -2.28
N ALA A 185 9.95 9.48 -3.17
CA ALA A 185 10.90 9.72 -4.25
C ALA A 185 10.16 9.92 -5.57
N LYS A 186 10.60 10.89 -6.38
CA LYS A 186 10.14 11.13 -7.75
C LYS A 186 11.24 10.73 -8.73
N ILE A 187 10.88 9.89 -9.68
CA ILE A 187 11.73 9.44 -10.79
C ILE A 187 11.01 9.84 -12.08
N ASP A 188 11.71 10.38 -13.05
CA ASP A 188 11.11 10.79 -14.31
C ASP A 188 10.78 9.59 -15.22
N LYS A 189 10.12 9.85 -16.33
CA LYS A 189 9.75 8.84 -17.33
C LYS A 189 10.94 8.11 -17.98
N ASN A 190 12.17 8.64 -17.87
CA ASN A 190 13.38 8.03 -18.41
C ASN A 190 14.08 7.15 -17.37
N GLY A 191 13.62 7.18 -16.11
CA GLY A 191 14.22 6.46 -15.00
C GLY A 191 15.23 7.26 -14.19
N ASP A 192 15.35 8.57 -14.45
CA ASP A 192 16.26 9.44 -13.75
C ASP A 192 15.66 9.95 -12.44
N TRP A 193 16.49 9.96 -11.39
CA TRP A 193 16.09 10.53 -10.10
C TRP A 193 15.92 12.03 -10.19
N VAL A 194 14.72 12.53 -9.84
CA VAL A 194 14.40 13.96 -9.89
C VAL A 194 14.61 14.61 -8.53
N LYS A 195 13.96 14.07 -7.51
CA LYS A 195 13.96 14.59 -6.14
C LYS A 195 13.30 13.64 -5.16
N SER A 196 13.38 13.98 -3.89
CA SER A 196 12.53 13.39 -2.86
C SER A 196 12.01 14.46 -1.91
N TRP A 197 10.92 14.15 -1.19
CA TRP A 197 10.40 14.99 -0.12
C TRP A 197 9.89 14.14 1.04
N GLY A 198 9.82 14.76 2.21
CA GLY A 198 9.42 14.13 3.45
C GLY A 198 10.62 13.79 4.33
N THR A 199 10.35 13.82 5.62
CA THR A 199 11.25 13.44 6.70
C THR A 199 10.44 12.80 7.82
N LYS A 200 11.08 12.07 8.75
CA LYS A 200 10.39 11.50 9.91
C LYS A 200 9.77 12.60 10.77
N GLY A 201 8.46 12.53 11.02
CA GLY A 201 7.78 13.50 11.87
C GLY A 201 6.26 13.52 11.71
N LYS A 202 5.61 14.51 12.32
CA LYS A 202 4.14 14.67 12.38
C LYS A 202 3.62 15.91 11.70
N GLU A 203 4.50 16.86 11.36
CA GLU A 203 4.09 18.10 10.70
C GLU A 203 3.61 17.83 9.25
N PRO A 204 2.89 18.75 8.60
CA PRO A 204 2.58 18.66 7.18
C PRO A 204 3.86 18.44 6.34
N GLY A 205 3.83 17.45 5.44
CA GLY A 205 4.99 17.05 4.64
C GLY A 205 5.98 16.13 5.34
N GLN A 206 5.82 15.86 6.63
CA GLN A 206 6.57 14.82 7.35
C GLN A 206 5.75 13.53 7.42
N PHE A 207 6.43 12.39 7.61
CA PHE A 207 5.80 11.07 7.64
C PHE A 207 6.31 10.19 8.79
N ILE A 208 5.44 9.29 9.26
CA ILE A 208 5.85 8.10 10.00
C ILE A 208 5.26 6.89 9.26
N ILE A 209 6.06 6.26 8.42
CA ILE A 209 5.71 5.20 7.49
C ILE A 209 4.73 5.68 6.41
N PRO A 210 5.17 6.42 5.37
CA PRO A 210 4.42 6.53 4.13
C PRO A 210 4.33 5.14 3.50
N HIS A 211 3.15 4.49 3.66
CA HIS A 211 2.99 3.05 3.41
C HIS A 211 2.32 2.74 2.08
N SER A 212 1.46 3.61 1.60
CA SER A 212 0.75 3.45 0.34
C SER A 212 0.66 4.79 -0.38
N ILE A 213 0.55 4.74 -1.72
CA ILE A 213 0.47 5.92 -2.57
C ILE A 213 -0.53 5.68 -3.70
N ALA A 214 -1.31 6.71 -4.04
CA ALA A 214 -2.20 6.71 -5.19
C ALA A 214 -2.23 8.10 -5.81
N ILE A 215 -2.52 8.20 -7.11
CA ILE A 215 -2.57 9.46 -7.85
C ILE A 215 -3.90 9.55 -8.58
N ASP A 216 -4.56 10.71 -8.50
CA ASP A 216 -5.81 10.96 -9.20
C ASP A 216 -5.59 11.52 -10.63
N LEU A 217 -6.65 11.62 -11.42
CA LEU A 217 -6.59 12.16 -12.79
C LEU A 217 -6.20 13.64 -12.89
N ARG A 218 -6.08 14.34 -11.76
CA ARG A 218 -5.59 15.72 -11.67
C ARG A 218 -4.16 15.77 -11.17
N ASP A 219 -3.48 14.64 -11.16
CA ASP A 219 -2.11 14.48 -10.66
C ASP A 219 -1.95 14.89 -9.17
N ASN A 220 -3.01 14.79 -8.36
CA ASN A 220 -2.85 14.91 -6.91
C ASN A 220 -2.34 13.58 -6.35
N ILE A 221 -1.30 13.66 -5.56
CA ILE A 221 -0.60 12.52 -4.96
C ILE A 221 -1.11 12.31 -3.54
N TYR A 222 -1.78 11.19 -3.29
CA TYR A 222 -2.29 10.78 -1.99
C TYR A 222 -1.30 9.82 -1.34
N VAL A 223 -0.80 10.16 -0.17
CA VAL A 223 0.16 9.35 0.59
C VAL A 223 -0.47 8.90 1.91
N GLY A 224 -0.58 7.61 2.09
CA GLY A 224 -1.04 7.00 3.34
C GLY A 224 0.07 7.02 4.39
N ASP A 225 0.05 8.01 5.26
CA ASP A 225 0.97 8.19 6.38
C ASP A 225 0.50 7.34 7.57
N ARG A 226 0.82 6.04 7.47
CA ARG A 226 0.22 4.96 8.26
C ARG A 226 0.25 5.21 9.76
N SER A 227 1.41 5.45 10.31
CA SER A 227 1.55 5.59 11.77
C SER A 227 1.09 6.95 12.31
N ASN A 228 0.99 7.95 11.46
CA ASN A 228 0.33 9.22 11.80
C ASN A 228 -1.20 9.17 11.61
N ARG A 229 -1.75 8.06 11.11
CA ARG A 229 -3.20 7.83 10.93
C ARG A 229 -3.85 8.91 10.06
N ARG A 230 -3.19 9.30 8.97
CA ARG A 230 -3.67 10.35 8.06
C ARG A 230 -3.32 10.05 6.61
N ILE A 231 -4.02 10.69 5.71
CA ILE A 231 -3.68 10.74 4.29
C ILE A 231 -3.27 12.17 3.97
N GLN A 232 -2.08 12.36 3.42
CA GLN A 232 -1.60 13.66 2.97
C GLN A 232 -1.67 13.73 1.45
N VAL A 233 -2.02 14.90 0.93
CA VAL A 233 -2.18 15.15 -0.51
C VAL A 233 -1.16 16.21 -0.94
N PHE A 234 -0.44 15.91 -2.03
CA PHE A 234 0.62 16.74 -2.61
C PHE A 234 0.33 17.02 -4.08
N ASP A 235 0.99 18.01 -4.64
CA ASP A 235 1.13 18.15 -6.08
C ASP A 235 2.32 17.31 -6.61
N THR A 236 2.54 17.34 -7.93
CA THR A 236 3.64 16.61 -8.59
C THR A 236 5.04 17.13 -8.25
N ASP A 237 5.12 18.29 -7.62
CA ASP A 237 6.38 18.87 -7.12
C ASP A 237 6.61 18.56 -5.64
N GLY A 238 5.71 17.81 -5.00
CA GLY A 238 5.81 17.44 -3.60
C GLY A 238 5.39 18.56 -2.64
N ASN A 239 4.72 19.60 -3.12
CA ASN A 239 4.18 20.64 -2.26
C ASN A 239 2.92 20.12 -1.58
N PHE A 240 2.87 20.29 -0.25
CA PHE A 240 1.71 19.90 0.55
C PHE A 240 0.48 20.73 0.17
N LYS A 241 -0.65 20.05 -0.09
CA LYS A 241 -1.93 20.68 -0.42
C LYS A 241 -2.92 20.61 0.74
N ARG A 242 -3.11 19.44 1.31
CA ARG A 242 -4.05 19.17 2.41
C ARG A 242 -3.80 17.79 3.00
N MET A 243 -4.47 17.50 4.11
CA MET A 243 -4.54 16.16 4.70
C MET A 243 -5.93 15.92 5.29
N PHE A 244 -6.24 14.64 5.53
CA PHE A 244 -7.46 14.22 6.23
C PHE A 244 -7.23 12.92 6.99
N THR A 245 -8.12 12.64 7.95
CA THR A 245 -8.14 11.42 8.76
C THR A 245 -9.45 10.67 8.55
N ILE A 246 -9.45 9.38 8.88
CA ILE A 246 -10.64 8.54 8.90
C ILE A 246 -10.91 8.15 10.35
N ASP A 247 -11.85 8.84 11.01
CA ASP A 247 -12.11 8.68 12.45
C ASP A 247 -13.42 7.92 12.74
N VAL A 248 -13.85 7.05 11.82
CA VAL A 248 -15.06 6.22 11.98
C VAL A 248 -14.85 5.20 13.09
N GLN A 249 -15.69 5.23 14.11
CA GLN A 249 -15.59 4.31 15.24
C GLN A 249 -15.97 2.88 14.82
N PRO A 250 -15.26 1.84 15.27
CA PRO A 250 -15.67 0.46 15.03
C PRO A 250 -16.88 0.09 15.89
N ASP A 251 -17.58 -0.95 15.46
CA ASP A 251 -18.60 -1.59 16.33
C ASP A 251 -17.94 -1.99 17.67
N PRO A 252 -18.50 -1.59 18.81
CA PRO A 252 -17.98 -1.95 20.12
C PRO A 252 -17.85 -3.47 20.37
N ALA A 253 -18.61 -4.29 19.63
CA ALA A 253 -18.52 -5.74 19.66
C ALA A 253 -17.36 -6.31 18.82
N SER A 254 -16.70 -5.49 17.99
CA SER A 254 -15.56 -5.92 17.18
C SER A 254 -14.40 -6.44 18.03
N ARG A 255 -13.70 -7.45 17.51
CA ARG A 255 -12.54 -8.06 18.17
C ARG A 255 -11.40 -8.23 17.16
N ALA A 256 -10.17 -8.09 17.63
CA ALA A 256 -8.99 -8.39 16.83
C ALA A 256 -8.89 -9.91 16.54
N VAL A 257 -8.41 -10.25 15.35
CA VAL A 257 -8.26 -11.65 14.91
C VAL A 257 -7.30 -12.42 15.83
N ASN A 258 -6.16 -11.82 16.16
CA ASN A 258 -5.15 -12.44 17.00
C ASN A 258 -5.32 -12.16 18.51
N GLY A 259 -6.12 -11.17 18.86
CA GLY A 259 -6.56 -10.87 20.23
C GLY A 259 -5.52 -10.23 21.15
N VAL A 260 -4.26 -10.63 21.08
CA VAL A 260 -3.19 -10.18 21.98
C VAL A 260 -1.90 -9.83 21.23
N THR A 261 -1.08 -9.00 21.83
CA THR A 261 0.30 -8.71 21.41
C THR A 261 1.22 -9.87 21.76
N PRO A 262 2.46 -9.92 21.23
CA PRO A 262 3.47 -10.90 21.68
C PRO A 262 3.75 -10.86 23.19
N THR A 263 3.50 -9.73 23.85
CA THR A 263 3.64 -9.57 25.32
C THR A 263 2.37 -9.95 26.09
N GLY A 264 1.34 -10.46 25.41
CA GLY A 264 0.09 -10.90 26.04
C GLY A 264 -0.95 -9.79 26.30
N GLU A 265 -0.67 -8.56 25.90
CA GLU A 265 -1.62 -7.45 26.02
C GLU A 265 -2.71 -7.55 24.94
N ARG A 266 -3.93 -7.14 25.28
CA ARG A 266 -5.02 -7.07 24.30
C ARG A 266 -4.73 -6.06 23.21
N LEU A 267 -4.85 -6.47 21.95
CA LEU A 267 -4.70 -5.58 20.81
C LEU A 267 -5.72 -4.44 20.87
N LYS A 268 -5.20 -3.22 20.87
CA LYS A 268 -6.00 -2.00 20.83
C LYS A 268 -6.38 -1.68 19.38
N SER A 269 -7.55 -1.09 19.20
CA SER A 269 -7.98 -0.57 17.90
C SER A 269 -7.08 0.61 17.49
N VAL A 270 -6.61 0.60 16.25
CA VAL A 270 -5.92 1.73 15.62
C VAL A 270 -6.79 2.23 14.48
N ILE A 271 -7.74 3.11 14.83
CA ILE A 271 -8.75 3.63 13.91
C ILE A 271 -8.10 4.47 12.82
N GLY A 272 -8.55 4.28 11.57
CA GLY A 272 -8.16 5.12 10.44
C GLY A 272 -6.69 5.06 10.06
N GLN A 273 -5.99 3.98 10.39
CA GLN A 273 -4.61 3.76 9.99
C GLN A 273 -4.54 3.34 8.51
N PRO A 274 -4.18 4.23 7.55
CA PRO A 274 -4.20 3.92 6.13
C PRO A 274 -3.06 2.98 5.77
N ASN A 275 -3.37 1.70 5.69
CA ASN A 275 -2.39 0.67 5.35
C ASN A 275 -2.30 0.45 3.84
N ALA A 276 -3.44 0.51 3.15
CA ALA A 276 -3.56 0.29 1.72
C ALA A 276 -4.46 1.34 1.09
N MET A 277 -4.16 1.72 -0.16
CA MET A 277 -5.01 2.63 -0.92
C MET A 277 -5.05 2.24 -2.39
N CYS A 278 -6.19 2.50 -3.04
CA CYS A 278 -6.33 2.57 -4.48
C CYS A 278 -7.36 3.63 -4.88
N ILE A 279 -7.15 4.28 -6.02
CA ILE A 279 -8.12 5.20 -6.63
C ILE A 279 -8.72 4.53 -7.86
N THR A 280 -10.05 4.59 -7.99
CA THR A 280 -10.77 4.01 -9.14
C THR A 280 -10.41 4.75 -10.43
N PRO A 281 -10.36 4.06 -11.58
CA PRO A 281 -10.18 4.71 -12.87
C PRO A 281 -11.44 5.49 -13.28
N GLY A 282 -11.31 6.29 -14.36
CA GLY A 282 -12.43 7.02 -14.95
C GLY A 282 -12.74 8.36 -14.25
N PRO A 283 -13.74 9.12 -14.74
CA PRO A 283 -13.95 10.51 -14.34
C PRO A 283 -14.53 10.68 -12.94
N ASN A 284 -15.24 9.67 -12.41
CA ASN A 284 -15.88 9.70 -11.09
C ASN A 284 -15.06 8.92 -10.09
N GLN A 285 -13.84 9.38 -9.83
CA GLN A 285 -12.90 8.69 -8.97
C GLN A 285 -13.31 8.69 -7.51
N VAL A 286 -13.11 7.55 -6.86
CA VAL A 286 -13.17 7.40 -5.40
C VAL A 286 -11.89 6.74 -4.91
N LEU A 287 -11.53 7.02 -3.68
CA LEU A 287 -10.41 6.42 -2.98
C LEU A 287 -10.94 5.29 -2.09
N PHE A 288 -10.38 4.10 -2.22
CA PHE A 288 -10.55 3.05 -1.22
C PHE A 288 -9.35 3.03 -0.29
N VAL A 289 -9.62 2.90 1.01
CA VAL A 289 -8.61 2.90 2.07
C VAL A 289 -8.80 1.66 2.96
N GLY A 290 -7.80 0.81 3.04
CA GLY A 290 -7.75 -0.35 3.93
C GLY A 290 -7.11 0.02 5.26
N GLU A 291 -7.78 -0.28 6.36
CA GLU A 291 -7.18 -0.22 7.69
C GLU A 291 -6.23 -1.40 7.90
N SER A 292 -5.29 -1.21 8.81
CA SER A 292 -4.34 -2.23 9.27
C SER A 292 -5.07 -3.43 9.95
N THR A 293 -4.43 -4.08 10.89
CA THR A 293 -4.87 -5.36 11.45
C THR A 293 -6.20 -5.29 12.19
N PHE A 294 -6.43 -4.21 12.96
CA PHE A 294 -7.67 -4.01 13.74
C PHE A 294 -7.98 -2.51 13.85
N PRO A 295 -9.17 -2.07 13.47
CA PRO A 295 -10.46 -2.78 13.25
C PRO A 295 -10.61 -3.52 11.92
N GLY A 296 -9.66 -3.42 10.98
CA GLY A 296 -9.60 -4.25 9.78
C GLY A 296 -10.79 -4.04 8.83
N ARG A 297 -11.02 -2.78 8.42
CA ARG A 297 -12.11 -2.38 7.52
C ARG A 297 -11.55 -1.78 6.24
N VAL A 298 -12.40 -1.70 5.22
CA VAL A 298 -12.12 -0.94 4.00
C VAL A 298 -13.12 0.20 3.91
N PHE A 299 -12.65 1.39 3.61
CA PHE A 299 -13.47 2.59 3.44
C PHE A 299 -13.56 3.00 1.98
N LYS A 300 -14.74 3.41 1.52
CA LYS A 300 -14.93 4.17 0.29
C LYS A 300 -14.95 5.66 0.67
N VAL A 301 -14.07 6.44 0.08
CA VAL A 301 -13.80 7.83 0.46
C VAL A 301 -13.82 8.71 -0.79
N ALA A 302 -14.48 9.84 -0.72
CA ALA A 302 -14.38 10.85 -1.77
C ALA A 302 -12.98 11.48 -1.77
N LEU A 303 -12.54 11.98 -2.93
CA LEU A 303 -11.19 12.55 -3.03
C LEU A 303 -10.94 13.76 -2.13
N ASP A 304 -11.98 14.42 -1.62
CA ASP A 304 -11.88 15.50 -0.62
C ASP A 304 -11.67 15.01 0.82
N GLY A 305 -11.79 13.70 1.06
CA GLY A 305 -11.61 13.06 2.36
C GLY A 305 -12.90 12.66 3.06
N LYS A 306 -14.08 12.96 2.48
CA LYS A 306 -15.37 12.52 3.04
C LYS A 306 -15.51 11.01 2.93
N VAL A 307 -15.76 10.33 4.05
CA VAL A 307 -16.06 8.89 4.07
C VAL A 307 -17.47 8.65 3.53
N LEU A 308 -17.57 7.91 2.44
CA LEU A 308 -18.83 7.57 1.76
C LEU A 308 -19.45 6.28 2.30
N GLY A 309 -18.61 5.40 2.85
CA GLY A 309 -19.07 4.17 3.46
C GLY A 309 -17.97 3.26 3.96
N VAL A 310 -18.37 2.22 4.70
CA VAL A 310 -17.46 1.23 5.29
C VAL A 310 -17.85 -0.18 4.82
N ILE A 311 -16.82 -0.99 4.54
CA ILE A 311 -16.93 -2.35 4.03
C ILE A 311 -16.27 -3.29 5.05
N GLY A 312 -17.01 -4.33 5.46
CA GLY A 312 -16.52 -5.42 6.27
C GLY A 312 -16.12 -5.03 7.70
N ARG A 313 -15.40 -5.90 8.34
CA ARG A 313 -14.93 -5.80 9.74
C ARG A 313 -13.77 -6.77 9.97
N SER A 314 -13.14 -6.69 11.13
CA SER A 314 -12.11 -7.66 11.54
C SER A 314 -12.65 -9.08 11.60
N GLY A 315 -11.89 -10.05 11.09
CA GLY A 315 -12.20 -11.48 11.17
C GLY A 315 -11.50 -12.34 10.13
N ARG A 316 -11.89 -13.63 10.09
CA ARG A 316 -11.33 -14.66 9.19
C ARG A 316 -12.31 -15.16 8.13
N ASN A 317 -13.61 -14.93 8.31
CA ASN A 317 -14.64 -15.36 7.35
C ASN A 317 -14.63 -14.49 6.09
N LEU A 318 -15.33 -14.91 5.05
CA LEU A 318 -15.56 -14.07 3.87
C LEU A 318 -16.21 -12.75 4.27
N GLY A 319 -15.75 -11.65 3.68
CA GLY A 319 -16.21 -10.30 4.02
C GLY A 319 -15.67 -9.76 5.36
N GLN A 320 -14.78 -10.47 6.01
CA GLN A 320 -14.06 -10.01 7.18
C GLN A 320 -12.57 -9.90 6.82
N PHE A 321 -11.82 -8.99 7.44
CA PHE A 321 -10.43 -8.72 7.08
C PHE A 321 -9.49 -8.74 8.29
N SER A 322 -8.24 -9.12 8.03
CA SER A 322 -7.15 -8.97 8.99
C SER A 322 -5.85 -8.69 8.26
N GLY A 323 -5.30 -7.50 8.50
CA GLY A 323 -4.11 -7.04 7.80
C GLY A 323 -4.40 -6.75 6.32
N ALA A 324 -5.45 -5.96 6.01
CA ALA A 324 -5.69 -5.44 4.67
C ALA A 324 -4.47 -4.61 4.24
N HIS A 325 -3.55 -5.22 3.48
CA HIS A 325 -2.24 -4.64 3.18
C HIS A 325 -2.16 -4.02 1.79
N ALA A 326 -2.91 -4.53 0.83
CA ALA A 326 -3.05 -3.92 -0.48
C ALA A 326 -4.49 -3.95 -0.96
N LEU A 327 -4.84 -2.96 -1.78
CA LEU A 327 -6.12 -2.86 -2.46
C LEU A 327 -5.90 -2.66 -3.97
N ALA A 328 -6.75 -3.31 -4.77
CA ALA A 328 -6.93 -2.98 -6.17
C ALA A 328 -8.42 -2.70 -6.43
N CYS A 329 -8.72 -1.61 -7.14
CA CYS A 329 -10.09 -1.15 -7.39
C CYS A 329 -10.28 -0.82 -8.88
N PRO A 330 -10.51 -1.84 -9.74
CA PRO A 330 -10.71 -1.64 -11.17
C PRO A 330 -11.99 -0.85 -11.47
N SER A 331 -12.91 -0.77 -10.52
CA SER A 331 -14.10 0.09 -10.56
C SER A 331 -14.53 0.52 -9.15
N ASP A 332 -15.58 1.33 -9.05
CA ASP A 332 -16.17 1.71 -7.77
C ASP A 332 -17.14 0.65 -7.20
N HIS A 333 -17.34 -0.45 -7.94
CA HIS A 333 -18.16 -1.60 -7.57
C HIS A 333 -17.37 -2.90 -7.36
N GLU A 334 -16.06 -2.90 -7.62
CA GLU A 334 -15.21 -4.08 -7.51
C GLU A 334 -13.90 -3.74 -6.79
N VAL A 335 -13.63 -4.43 -5.69
CA VAL A 335 -12.43 -4.21 -4.87
C VAL A 335 -11.78 -5.55 -4.53
N TYR A 336 -10.49 -5.62 -4.72
CA TYR A 336 -9.66 -6.74 -4.25
C TYR A 336 -8.93 -6.34 -3.00
N VAL A 337 -8.94 -7.21 -1.99
CA VAL A 337 -8.28 -7.00 -0.70
C VAL A 337 -7.26 -8.10 -0.48
N ALA A 338 -5.99 -7.74 -0.42
CA ALA A 338 -4.91 -8.64 -0.05
C ALA A 338 -4.64 -8.57 1.46
N GLU A 339 -4.54 -9.72 2.10
CA GLU A 339 -4.47 -9.84 3.54
C GLU A 339 -3.21 -10.56 4.00
N THR A 340 -2.41 -9.91 4.84
CA THR A 340 -1.21 -10.53 5.42
C THR A 340 -1.53 -11.51 6.53
N SER A 341 -2.51 -11.24 7.39
CA SER A 341 -2.80 -12.12 8.53
C SER A 341 -3.70 -13.31 8.17
N ASN A 342 -4.46 -13.24 7.06
CA ASN A 342 -5.34 -14.33 6.61
C ASN A 342 -4.79 -15.09 5.40
N TRP A 343 -3.65 -14.68 4.85
CA TRP A 343 -2.93 -15.32 3.73
C TRP A 343 -3.81 -15.55 2.50
N ARG A 344 -4.52 -14.51 2.10
CA ARG A 344 -5.48 -14.61 0.98
C ARG A 344 -5.68 -13.29 0.26
N VAL A 345 -6.35 -13.38 -0.88
CA VAL A 345 -7.00 -12.26 -1.58
C VAL A 345 -8.50 -12.49 -1.55
N GLN A 346 -9.28 -11.46 -1.27
CA GLN A 346 -10.73 -11.49 -1.46
C GLN A 346 -11.11 -10.55 -2.61
N LYS A 347 -12.00 -11.02 -3.48
CA LYS A 347 -12.70 -10.21 -4.48
C LYS A 347 -14.06 -9.82 -3.93
N LEU A 348 -14.33 -8.52 -3.86
CA LEU A 348 -15.57 -7.95 -3.35
C LEU A 348 -16.35 -7.30 -4.48
N LEU A 349 -17.64 -7.61 -4.57
CA LEU A 349 -18.62 -6.96 -5.45
C LEU A 349 -19.50 -6.08 -4.61
N LEU A 350 -19.49 -4.76 -4.83
CA LEU A 350 -20.24 -3.77 -4.06
C LEU A 350 -21.61 -3.51 -4.69
N HIS A 351 -22.64 -3.33 -3.85
CA HIS A 351 -24.05 -3.17 -4.26
C HIS A 351 -24.61 -1.81 -3.89
#